data_468fe06818b4798ac78d724b9137896c
#
_entry.id   468fe06818b4798ac78d724b9137896c
#
_cell.length_a   1.000
_cell.length_b   1.000
_cell.length_c   1.000
_cell.angle_alpha   90.00
_cell.angle_beta   90.00
_cell.angle_gamma   90.00
#
_symmetry.space_group_name_H-M   'P 1'
#
loop_
_entity.id
_entity.type
_entity.pdbx_description
1 polymer ?
#
loop_
_entity_poly.entity_id
_entity_poly.type
_entity_poly.pdbx_seq_one_letter_code
_entity_poly.pdbx_strand_id
1 'polypeptide(L)'
;MVILWQRPIVGSYTALCINGCSLATLAGFLSRLFFILAFRDNNSMQKIYHQRIQSGSLQSDKHQHSAVNALQQRLDSLARGNQPQSLYLFGPVGRGKTLLMDLFYQYLPKDKAIRLHYHHFMAKIHTALNQRQGEADPMEAIASSWAQQYSVICLDEFFVEDIGDAMILARLWEALFNNGVTLVTTSNAPPKELYKGGLARHRFEPTIDLLNKECECLDLGLGIDYRRLKNTDLPFYLKQGTQKQLRSVAEKQFGETLRCSSVSVMNRSIHSLWRNNNVIGFEFMARCSGPRSQRDYMELAAQYSAIAVHGVPTFSYLPDKDLVHGVEETYQREHQTNSVSKLDN
;
A
#
# COMPACT_ATOMS: atom_id res chain seq x y z
N MET A 1 21.17 10.91 -9.25
CA MET A 1 20.28 9.75 -9.14
C MET A 1 19.11 9.95 -10.06
N VAL A 2 18.66 8.91 -10.70
CA VAL A 2 17.56 8.95 -11.67
C VAL A 2 16.62 7.81 -11.33
N ILE A 3 15.35 8.11 -11.13
CA ILE A 3 14.32 7.13 -10.81
C ILE A 3 13.29 7.13 -11.93
N LEU A 4 13.04 5.99 -12.54
CA LEU A 4 11.98 5.73 -13.52
C LEU A 4 10.94 4.84 -12.84
N TRP A 5 9.69 5.30 -12.82
CA TRP A 5 8.56 4.54 -12.30
C TRP A 5 7.61 4.10 -13.40
N GLN A 6 7.08 2.88 -13.30
CA GLN A 6 6.15 2.30 -14.26
C GLN A 6 4.95 1.63 -13.58
N ARG A 7 3.75 1.93 -14.04
CA ARG A 7 2.50 1.32 -13.60
C ARG A 7 2.30 -0.05 -14.24
N PRO A 8 1.86 -1.10 -13.54
CA PRO A 8 1.50 -2.36 -14.17
C PRO A 8 0.19 -2.23 -14.96
N ILE A 9 0.14 -2.88 -16.12
CA ILE A 9 -1.06 -2.96 -16.95
C ILE A 9 -2.04 -3.93 -16.30
N VAL A 10 -3.17 -3.43 -15.82
CA VAL A 10 -4.25 -4.24 -15.28
C VAL A 10 -5.07 -4.80 -16.45
N GLY A 11 -5.09 -6.13 -16.57
CA GLY A 11 -5.92 -6.83 -17.55
C GLY A 11 -7.42 -6.66 -17.26
N SER A 12 -8.17 -6.30 -18.29
CA SER A 12 -9.62 -6.16 -18.26
C SER A 12 -10.32 -7.52 -18.15
N TYR A 13 -11.16 -7.70 -17.16
CA TYR A 13 -12.12 -8.82 -17.10
C TYR A 13 -13.50 -8.32 -17.57
N THR A 14 -14.00 -8.93 -18.64
CA THR A 14 -15.37 -8.77 -19.11
C THR A 14 -16.35 -9.54 -18.22
N ALA A 15 -17.35 -8.83 -17.67
CA ALA A 15 -18.44 -9.44 -16.94
C ALA A 15 -19.54 -9.89 -17.91
N LEU A 16 -19.95 -11.14 -17.82
CA LEU A 16 -21.16 -11.66 -18.46
C LEU A 16 -22.37 -11.41 -17.56
N CYS A 17 -23.33 -10.64 -18.07
CA CYS A 17 -24.64 -10.50 -17.46
C CYS A 17 -25.57 -11.64 -17.88
N ILE A 18 -26.19 -12.34 -16.90
CA ILE A 18 -27.34 -13.23 -17.12
C ILE A 18 -28.52 -12.68 -16.32
N ASN A 19 -29.64 -12.52 -16.99
CA ASN A 19 -30.86 -11.87 -16.51
C ASN A 19 -31.69 -12.71 -15.53
N GLY A 20 -32.16 -12.05 -14.48
CA GLY A 20 -33.50 -12.18 -13.87
C GLY A 20 -33.77 -13.39 -13.03
N CYS A 21 -33.53 -13.28 -11.73
CA CYS A 21 -34.37 -13.78 -10.61
C CYS A 21 -33.73 -13.33 -9.28
N SER A 22 -34.57 -13.15 -8.23
CA SER A 22 -34.20 -12.73 -6.88
C SER A 22 -32.85 -13.33 -6.37
N LEU A 23 -31.76 -12.73 -6.75
CA LEU A 23 -30.40 -13.28 -6.72
C LEU A 23 -29.56 -12.89 -5.48
N ALA A 24 -30.10 -12.04 -4.61
CA ALA A 24 -29.35 -11.59 -3.43
C ALA A 24 -29.10 -12.72 -2.42
N THR A 25 -30.04 -13.64 -2.26
CA THR A 25 -29.90 -14.82 -1.37
C THR A 25 -29.14 -15.97 -2.02
N LEU A 26 -29.30 -16.19 -3.32
CA LEU A 26 -28.55 -17.22 -4.06
C LEU A 26 -27.10 -16.81 -4.32
N ALA A 27 -26.83 -15.53 -4.59
CA ALA A 27 -25.48 -15.01 -4.74
C ALA A 27 -24.68 -15.12 -3.43
N GLY A 28 -25.30 -14.83 -2.29
CA GLY A 28 -24.68 -15.01 -0.97
C GLY A 28 -24.42 -16.51 -0.65
N PHE A 29 -25.29 -17.40 -1.09
CA PHE A 29 -25.11 -18.85 -0.90
C PHE A 29 -24.10 -19.43 -1.89
N LEU A 30 -24.10 -18.99 -3.14
CA LEU A 30 -23.13 -19.40 -4.16
C LEU A 30 -21.74 -18.83 -3.90
N SER A 31 -21.61 -17.61 -3.42
CA SER A 31 -20.32 -17.06 -3.02
C SER A 31 -19.76 -17.79 -1.78
N ARG A 32 -20.62 -18.17 -0.81
CA ARG A 32 -20.22 -19.05 0.31
C ARG A 32 -19.85 -20.45 -0.17
N LEU A 33 -20.62 -21.03 -1.08
CA LEU A 33 -20.34 -22.37 -1.62
C LEU A 33 -19.07 -22.36 -2.48
N PHE A 34 -18.87 -21.31 -3.29
CA PHE A 34 -17.65 -21.13 -4.08
C PHE A 34 -16.43 -20.89 -3.18
N PHE A 35 -16.61 -20.15 -2.08
CA PHE A 35 -15.58 -19.95 -1.07
C PHE A 35 -15.23 -21.26 -0.37
N ILE A 36 -16.24 -22.07 0.02
CA ILE A 36 -16.05 -23.40 0.63
C ILE A 36 -15.43 -24.39 -0.38
N LEU A 37 -15.81 -24.35 -1.65
CA LEU A 37 -15.29 -25.22 -2.70
C LEU A 37 -13.87 -24.81 -3.13
N ALA A 38 -13.58 -23.52 -3.26
CA ALA A 38 -12.22 -23.02 -3.52
C ALA A 38 -11.24 -23.38 -2.39
N PHE A 39 -11.75 -23.50 -1.15
CA PHE A 39 -10.95 -23.94 0.00
C PHE A 39 -10.80 -25.48 0.09
N ARG A 40 -11.72 -26.26 -0.48
CA ARG A 40 -11.65 -27.72 -0.47
C ARG A 40 -10.67 -28.31 -1.47
N ASP A 41 -10.42 -27.62 -2.58
CA ASP A 41 -9.53 -28.12 -3.63
C ASP A 41 -8.14 -27.48 -3.57
N ASN A 42 -7.21 -28.17 -2.92
CA ASN A 42 -5.76 -28.19 -3.18
C ASN A 42 -4.99 -26.83 -3.35
N ASN A 43 -5.62 -25.68 -3.18
CA ASN A 43 -5.04 -24.36 -3.47
C ASN A 43 -5.00 -23.45 -2.24
N SER A 44 -4.40 -23.92 -1.12
CA SER A 44 -4.21 -23.06 0.05
C SER A 44 -3.11 -22.02 -0.22
N MET A 45 -3.20 -20.84 0.40
CA MET A 45 -2.17 -19.81 0.37
C MET A 45 -0.79 -20.40 0.73
N GLN A 46 -0.74 -21.28 1.73
CA GLN A 46 0.46 -22.01 2.13
C GLN A 46 1.06 -22.81 0.98
N LYS A 47 0.23 -23.54 0.21
CA LYS A 47 0.72 -24.35 -0.92
C LYS A 47 1.35 -23.48 -2.00
N ILE A 48 0.72 -22.36 -2.35
CA ILE A 48 1.30 -21.43 -3.34
C ILE A 48 2.61 -20.83 -2.81
N TYR A 49 2.66 -20.46 -1.55
CA TYR A 49 3.90 -19.97 -0.94
C TYR A 49 5.02 -21.03 -1.01
N HIS A 50 4.73 -22.28 -0.66
CA HIS A 50 5.69 -23.39 -0.76
C HIS A 50 6.10 -23.69 -2.20
N GLN A 51 5.18 -23.65 -3.16
CA GLN A 51 5.51 -23.83 -4.57
C GLN A 51 6.47 -22.73 -5.08
N ARG A 52 6.28 -21.48 -4.65
CA ARG A 52 7.20 -20.39 -4.99
C ARG A 52 8.59 -20.57 -4.38
N ILE A 53 8.70 -21.17 -3.19
CA ILE A 53 9.99 -21.55 -2.60
C ILE A 53 10.63 -22.68 -3.42
N GLN A 54 9.89 -23.74 -3.73
CA GLN A 54 10.38 -24.88 -4.50
C GLN A 54 10.83 -24.50 -5.93
N SER A 55 10.13 -23.55 -6.55
CA SER A 55 10.52 -23.03 -7.88
C SER A 55 11.71 -22.06 -7.84
N GLY A 56 12.25 -21.74 -6.65
CA GLY A 56 13.34 -20.78 -6.49
C GLY A 56 12.91 -19.31 -6.66
N SER A 57 11.62 -19.02 -6.87
CA SER A 57 11.11 -17.64 -7.00
C SER A 57 11.00 -16.91 -5.66
N LEU A 58 11.05 -17.64 -4.55
CA LEU A 58 11.15 -17.12 -3.18
C LEU A 58 12.20 -17.91 -2.39
N GLN A 59 12.89 -17.23 -1.48
CA GLN A 59 13.73 -17.89 -0.49
C GLN A 59 12.92 -18.24 0.75
N SER A 60 13.23 -19.36 1.38
CA SER A 60 12.60 -19.78 2.63
C SER A 60 12.97 -18.84 3.77
N ASP A 61 11.97 -18.34 4.48
CA ASP A 61 12.11 -17.43 5.62
C ASP A 61 11.15 -17.85 6.74
N LYS A 62 11.69 -18.12 7.93
CA LYS A 62 10.89 -18.58 9.08
C LYS A 62 9.82 -17.58 9.53
N HIS A 63 10.11 -16.28 9.45
CA HIS A 63 9.16 -15.23 9.84
C HIS A 63 8.03 -15.12 8.82
N GLN A 64 8.36 -15.24 7.52
CA GLN A 64 7.33 -15.31 6.48
C GLN A 64 6.47 -16.56 6.62
N HIS A 65 7.05 -17.73 6.96
CA HIS A 65 6.28 -18.94 7.24
C HIS A 65 5.27 -18.75 8.37
N SER A 66 5.69 -18.12 9.48
CA SER A 66 4.79 -17.80 10.59
C SER A 66 3.65 -16.89 10.15
N ALA A 67 3.95 -15.85 9.37
CA ALA A 67 2.95 -14.95 8.83
C ALA A 67 1.99 -15.63 7.85
N VAL A 68 2.49 -16.50 6.96
CA VAL A 68 1.66 -17.30 6.04
C VAL A 68 0.70 -18.22 6.83
N ASN A 69 1.17 -18.86 7.90
CA ASN A 69 0.33 -19.68 8.75
C ASN A 69 -0.77 -18.87 9.45
N ALA A 70 -0.39 -17.70 10.00
CA ALA A 70 -1.34 -16.80 10.63
C ALA A 70 -2.40 -16.27 9.65
N LEU A 71 -2.00 -15.90 8.43
CA LEU A 71 -2.92 -15.47 7.38
C LEU A 71 -3.84 -16.60 6.93
N GLN A 72 -3.31 -17.83 6.76
CA GLN A 72 -4.12 -18.99 6.42
C GLN A 72 -5.18 -19.30 7.49
N GLN A 73 -4.84 -19.21 8.78
CA GLN A 73 -5.79 -19.38 9.88
C GLN A 73 -6.95 -18.38 9.82
N ARG A 74 -6.68 -17.13 9.40
CA ARG A 74 -7.73 -16.10 9.19
C ARG A 74 -8.64 -16.49 8.04
N LEU A 75 -8.07 -16.92 6.92
CA LEU A 75 -8.87 -17.43 5.79
C LEU A 75 -9.75 -18.60 6.21
N ASP A 76 -9.20 -19.57 6.93
CA ASP A 76 -9.94 -20.74 7.40
C ASP A 76 -11.07 -20.36 8.38
N SER A 77 -10.84 -19.37 9.23
CA SER A 77 -11.84 -18.83 10.16
C SER A 77 -12.98 -18.14 9.41
N LEU A 78 -12.63 -17.27 8.45
CA LEU A 78 -13.62 -16.60 7.58
C LEU A 78 -14.44 -17.59 6.76
N ALA A 79 -13.82 -18.66 6.24
CA ALA A 79 -14.49 -19.71 5.48
C ALA A 79 -15.53 -20.45 6.34
N ARG A 80 -15.28 -20.59 7.65
CA ARG A 80 -16.24 -21.17 8.61
C ARG A 80 -17.32 -20.17 9.05
N GLY A 81 -17.26 -18.93 8.59
CA GLY A 81 -18.20 -17.86 8.98
C GLY A 81 -17.88 -17.23 10.34
N ASN A 82 -16.70 -17.48 10.88
CA ASN A 82 -16.25 -16.89 12.12
C ASN A 82 -15.48 -15.60 11.83
N GLN A 83 -15.54 -14.65 12.76
CA GLN A 83 -14.68 -13.46 12.74
C GLN A 83 -13.30 -13.83 13.30
N PRO A 84 -12.22 -13.77 12.51
CA PRO A 84 -10.89 -14.02 13.03
C PRO A 84 -10.35 -12.81 13.79
N GLN A 85 -9.40 -13.04 14.68
CA GLN A 85 -8.59 -11.98 15.27
C GLN A 85 -7.87 -11.19 14.17
N SER A 86 -7.78 -9.88 14.31
CA SER A 86 -7.03 -9.00 13.41
C SER A 86 -5.53 -9.33 13.40
N LEU A 87 -4.81 -8.90 12.38
CA LEU A 87 -3.39 -9.20 12.19
C LEU A 87 -2.61 -7.94 11.84
N TYR A 88 -1.52 -7.70 12.56
CA TYR A 88 -0.60 -6.61 12.35
C TYR A 88 0.79 -7.18 11.99
N LEU A 89 1.14 -7.14 10.70
CA LEU A 89 2.45 -7.58 10.19
C LEU A 89 3.41 -6.40 10.15
N PHE A 90 4.54 -6.50 10.84
CA PHE A 90 5.51 -5.42 10.80
C PHE A 90 6.94 -5.93 10.54
N GLY A 91 7.80 -5.03 10.19
CA GLY A 91 9.22 -5.33 9.92
C GLY A 91 9.80 -4.39 8.86
N PRO A 92 11.12 -4.41 8.68
CA PRO A 92 11.82 -3.53 7.73
C PRO A 92 11.28 -3.65 6.30
N VAL A 93 11.62 -2.67 5.50
CA VAL A 93 11.30 -2.68 4.06
C VAL A 93 12.00 -3.87 3.39
N GLY A 94 11.39 -4.45 2.34
CA GLY A 94 11.95 -5.59 1.61
C GLY A 94 11.69 -6.96 2.23
N ARG A 95 10.96 -7.06 3.35
CA ARG A 95 10.65 -8.34 4.02
C ARG A 95 9.47 -9.11 3.41
N GLY A 96 8.92 -8.66 2.29
CA GLY A 96 7.85 -9.35 1.58
C GLY A 96 6.44 -9.11 2.15
N LYS A 97 6.22 -8.07 2.98
CA LYS A 97 4.91 -7.71 3.54
C LYS A 97 3.83 -7.62 2.47
N THR A 98 4.12 -6.89 1.39
CA THR A 98 3.19 -6.72 0.27
C THR A 98 2.89 -8.04 -0.45
N LEU A 99 3.91 -8.89 -0.64
CA LEU A 99 3.72 -10.21 -1.22
C LEU A 99 2.76 -11.06 -0.39
N LEU A 100 2.90 -11.05 0.94
CA LEU A 100 2.03 -11.77 1.87
C LEU A 100 0.60 -11.21 1.82
N MET A 101 0.46 -9.88 1.77
CA MET A 101 -0.84 -9.22 1.61
C MET A 101 -1.48 -9.54 0.25
N ASP A 102 -0.70 -9.55 -0.84
CA ASP A 102 -1.17 -9.93 -2.18
C ASP A 102 -1.73 -11.36 -2.17
N LEU A 103 -0.96 -12.30 -1.61
CA LEU A 103 -1.39 -13.69 -1.51
C LEU A 103 -2.67 -13.82 -0.67
N PHE A 104 -2.73 -13.17 0.48
CA PHE A 104 -3.90 -13.20 1.35
C PHE A 104 -5.14 -12.62 0.67
N TYR A 105 -5.02 -11.41 0.10
CA TYR A 105 -6.13 -10.71 -0.53
C TYR A 105 -6.70 -11.45 -1.74
N GLN A 106 -5.89 -12.26 -2.45
CA GLN A 106 -6.36 -13.07 -3.58
C GLN A 106 -7.42 -14.09 -3.16
N TYR A 107 -7.38 -14.58 -1.92
CA TYR A 107 -8.32 -15.57 -1.40
C TYR A 107 -9.54 -14.96 -0.70
N LEU A 108 -9.59 -13.67 -0.50
CA LEU A 108 -10.74 -13.01 0.11
C LEU A 108 -11.88 -12.77 -0.88
N PRO A 109 -13.16 -12.88 -0.44
CA PRO A 109 -14.30 -12.50 -1.25
C PRO A 109 -14.27 -11.00 -1.54
N LYS A 110 -14.26 -10.63 -2.82
CA LYS A 110 -14.03 -9.25 -3.27
C LYS A 110 -15.18 -8.28 -2.92
N ASP A 111 -16.37 -8.83 -2.69
CA ASP A 111 -17.56 -8.11 -2.23
C ASP A 111 -17.56 -7.85 -0.71
N LYS A 112 -16.73 -8.56 0.07
CA LYS A 112 -16.64 -8.46 1.53
C LYS A 112 -15.28 -8.03 2.06
N ALA A 113 -14.33 -7.77 1.17
CA ALA A 113 -12.98 -7.34 1.56
C ALA A 113 -12.55 -6.14 0.73
N ILE A 114 -11.93 -5.16 1.40
CA ILE A 114 -11.31 -4.02 0.74
C ILE A 114 -9.82 -4.00 1.05
N ARG A 115 -9.00 -3.65 0.05
CA ARG A 115 -7.58 -3.41 0.23
C ARG A 115 -7.23 -1.98 -0.18
N LEU A 116 -6.57 -1.28 0.72
CA LEU A 116 -6.18 0.11 0.54
C LEU A 116 -4.78 0.34 1.11
N HIS A 117 -4.03 1.24 0.51
CA HIS A 117 -2.91 1.88 1.19
C HIS A 117 -3.43 2.88 2.22
N TYR A 118 -2.68 3.08 3.30
CA TYR A 118 -3.05 3.95 4.41
C TYR A 118 -3.58 5.33 3.96
N HIS A 119 -2.89 5.98 3.02
CA HIS A 119 -3.31 7.30 2.57
C HIS A 119 -4.65 7.30 1.82
N HIS A 120 -4.90 6.28 1.00
CA HIS A 120 -6.19 6.13 0.32
C HIS A 120 -7.31 5.83 1.31
N PHE A 121 -6.99 5.06 2.37
CA PHE A 121 -7.89 4.83 3.47
C PHE A 121 -8.25 6.14 4.16
N MET A 122 -7.25 6.93 4.61
CA MET A 122 -7.49 8.22 5.27
C MET A 122 -8.21 9.22 4.38
N ALA A 123 -7.88 9.29 3.08
CA ALA A 123 -8.58 10.15 2.14
C ALA A 123 -10.08 9.82 2.04
N LYS A 124 -10.45 8.52 2.04
CA LYS A 124 -11.86 8.08 2.09
C LYS A 124 -12.52 8.45 3.40
N ILE A 125 -11.83 8.27 4.54
CA ILE A 125 -12.36 8.63 5.86
C ILE A 125 -12.59 10.14 5.95
N HIS A 126 -11.63 10.98 5.54
CA HIS A 126 -11.81 12.43 5.50
C HIS A 126 -12.99 12.85 4.62
N THR A 127 -13.15 12.22 3.46
CA THR A 127 -14.30 12.47 2.57
C THR A 127 -15.61 12.11 3.25
N ALA A 128 -15.68 10.95 3.89
CA ALA A 128 -16.87 10.50 4.62
C ALA A 128 -17.21 11.40 5.80
N LEU A 129 -16.19 11.89 6.53
CA LEU A 129 -16.36 12.85 7.62
C LEU A 129 -16.92 14.19 7.13
N ASN A 130 -16.40 14.71 6.03
CA ASN A 130 -16.89 15.96 5.44
C ASN A 130 -18.35 15.87 5.00
N GLN A 131 -18.80 14.68 4.56
CA GLN A 131 -20.19 14.42 4.20
C GLN A 131 -21.13 14.30 5.40
N ARG A 132 -20.61 14.07 6.59
CA ARG A 132 -21.35 13.83 7.84
C ARG A 132 -21.18 14.98 8.86
N GLN A 133 -20.89 16.19 8.38
CA GLN A 133 -20.78 17.37 9.25
C GLN A 133 -22.12 17.63 9.94
N GLY A 134 -22.09 17.76 11.28
CA GLY A 134 -23.28 17.98 12.09
C GLY A 134 -23.92 16.70 12.66
N GLU A 135 -23.46 15.51 12.30
CA GLU A 135 -23.86 14.28 12.98
C GLU A 135 -23.24 14.19 14.39
N ALA A 136 -23.96 13.60 15.34
CA ALA A 136 -23.50 13.50 16.73
C ALA A 136 -22.28 12.57 16.88
N ASP A 137 -22.24 11.46 16.16
CA ASP A 137 -21.12 10.53 16.12
C ASP A 137 -20.81 10.05 14.70
N PRO A 138 -20.07 10.86 13.92
CA PRO A 138 -19.76 10.53 12.54
C PRO A 138 -18.82 9.32 12.43
N MET A 139 -17.99 9.01 13.45
CA MET A 139 -17.08 7.85 13.40
C MET A 139 -17.83 6.55 13.47
N GLU A 140 -18.80 6.44 14.38
CA GLU A 140 -19.67 5.25 14.47
C GLU A 140 -20.48 5.06 13.20
N ALA A 141 -21.03 6.13 12.62
CA ALA A 141 -21.79 6.08 11.39
C ALA A 141 -20.93 5.60 10.20
N ILE A 142 -19.66 6.04 10.12
CA ILE A 142 -18.70 5.59 9.11
C ILE A 142 -18.36 4.13 9.33
N ALA A 143 -18.01 3.75 10.55
CA ALA A 143 -17.63 2.38 10.89
C ALA A 143 -18.76 1.38 10.60
N SER A 144 -19.98 1.71 11.01
CA SER A 144 -21.17 0.90 10.72
C SER A 144 -21.43 0.76 9.21
N SER A 145 -21.31 1.85 8.44
CA SER A 145 -21.44 1.81 6.99
C SER A 145 -20.38 0.92 6.33
N TRP A 146 -19.13 0.96 6.81
CA TRP A 146 -18.06 0.12 6.31
C TRP A 146 -18.25 -1.35 6.69
N ALA A 147 -18.68 -1.62 7.94
CA ALA A 147 -18.96 -2.98 8.42
C ALA A 147 -20.09 -3.67 7.66
N GLN A 148 -21.08 -2.93 7.16
CA GLN A 148 -22.14 -3.45 6.29
C GLN A 148 -21.57 -3.92 4.93
N GLN A 149 -20.54 -3.24 4.42
CA GLN A 149 -19.91 -3.56 3.14
C GLN A 149 -18.78 -4.57 3.29
N TYR A 150 -17.90 -4.39 4.27
CA TYR A 150 -16.64 -5.11 4.38
C TYR A 150 -16.51 -5.80 5.73
N SER A 151 -16.29 -7.10 5.71
CA SER A 151 -15.91 -7.88 6.90
C SER A 151 -14.39 -7.86 7.15
N VAL A 152 -13.61 -7.59 6.10
CA VAL A 152 -12.15 -7.51 6.18
C VAL A 152 -11.62 -6.25 5.53
N ILE A 153 -10.79 -5.51 6.27
CA ILE A 153 -10.00 -4.39 5.74
C ILE A 153 -8.55 -4.82 5.70
N CYS A 154 -7.97 -4.86 4.48
CA CYS A 154 -6.55 -5.01 4.26
C CYS A 154 -5.93 -3.63 4.10
N LEU A 155 -5.02 -3.25 5.00
CA LEU A 155 -4.40 -1.94 5.02
C LEU A 155 -2.90 -2.05 4.81
N ASP A 156 -2.41 -1.60 3.65
CA ASP A 156 -0.99 -1.58 3.36
C ASP A 156 -0.33 -0.33 3.93
N GLU A 157 0.89 -0.51 4.46
CA GLU A 157 1.77 0.57 4.91
C GLU A 157 1.15 1.47 5.98
N PHE A 158 0.61 0.84 7.01
CA PHE A 158 0.01 1.58 8.12
C PHE A 158 1.08 2.37 8.87
N PHE A 159 0.92 3.67 8.90
CA PHE A 159 1.75 4.59 9.66
C PHE A 159 0.91 5.84 10.04
N VAL A 160 1.37 6.61 11.01
CA VAL A 160 0.65 7.80 11.48
C VAL A 160 1.67 8.92 11.70
N GLU A 161 1.47 10.05 11.02
CA GLU A 161 2.36 11.22 11.12
C GLU A 161 1.62 12.47 11.58
N ASP A 162 0.36 12.62 11.21
CA ASP A 162 -0.45 13.79 11.49
C ASP A 162 -1.32 13.59 12.72
N ILE A 163 -1.45 14.65 13.53
CA ILE A 163 -2.28 14.63 14.75
C ILE A 163 -3.76 14.47 14.44
N GLY A 164 -4.24 15.04 13.33
CA GLY A 164 -5.64 14.92 12.90
C GLY A 164 -5.96 13.48 12.59
N ASP A 165 -5.12 12.81 11.79
CA ASP A 165 -5.24 11.40 11.49
C ASP A 165 -5.17 10.53 12.74
N ALA A 166 -4.23 10.82 13.66
CA ALA A 166 -4.11 10.11 14.93
C ALA A 166 -5.41 10.15 15.75
N MET A 167 -6.05 11.33 15.84
CA MET A 167 -7.29 11.49 16.59
C MET A 167 -8.50 10.82 15.91
N ILE A 168 -8.55 10.84 14.60
CA ILE A 168 -9.57 10.13 13.80
C ILE A 168 -9.44 8.62 14.01
N LEU A 169 -8.23 8.09 13.86
CA LEU A 169 -7.94 6.65 13.96
C LEU A 169 -8.27 6.09 15.35
N ALA A 170 -8.06 6.88 16.42
CA ALA A 170 -8.35 6.45 17.79
C ALA A 170 -9.83 6.02 17.95
N ARG A 171 -10.76 6.81 17.41
CA ARG A 171 -12.19 6.53 17.50
C ARG A 171 -12.65 5.55 16.41
N LEU A 172 -12.09 5.67 15.21
CA LEU A 172 -12.50 4.87 14.07
C LEU A 172 -12.18 3.38 14.26
N TRP A 173 -10.97 3.03 14.76
CA TRP A 173 -10.61 1.62 14.98
C TRP A 173 -11.46 0.97 16.07
N GLU A 174 -11.73 1.70 17.15
CA GLU A 174 -12.64 1.20 18.19
C GLU A 174 -14.02 0.88 17.62
N ALA A 175 -14.59 1.81 16.85
CA ALA A 175 -15.89 1.61 16.20
C ALA A 175 -15.87 0.46 15.17
N LEU A 176 -14.82 0.34 14.33
CA LEU A 176 -14.70 -0.75 13.36
C LEU A 176 -14.60 -2.12 14.02
N PHE A 177 -13.80 -2.26 15.08
CA PHE A 177 -13.67 -3.53 15.81
C PHE A 177 -14.98 -3.89 16.53
N ASN A 178 -15.67 -2.93 17.16
CA ASN A 178 -16.97 -3.12 17.77
C ASN A 178 -18.04 -3.55 16.75
N ASN A 179 -17.94 -3.10 15.52
CA ASN A 179 -18.81 -3.53 14.40
C ASN A 179 -18.35 -4.83 13.72
N GLY A 180 -17.38 -5.53 14.27
CA GLY A 180 -16.97 -6.86 13.79
C GLY A 180 -16.09 -6.86 12.53
N VAL A 181 -15.41 -5.77 12.22
CA VAL A 181 -14.47 -5.70 11.11
C VAL A 181 -13.12 -6.30 11.50
N THR A 182 -12.61 -7.22 10.68
CA THR A 182 -11.26 -7.76 10.84
C THR A 182 -10.25 -6.88 10.09
N LEU A 183 -9.23 -6.41 10.79
CA LEU A 183 -8.09 -5.69 10.19
C LEU A 183 -6.95 -6.66 9.89
N VAL A 184 -6.42 -6.61 8.66
CA VAL A 184 -5.11 -7.20 8.33
C VAL A 184 -4.24 -6.06 7.79
N THR A 185 -3.18 -5.73 8.50
CA THR A 185 -2.37 -4.56 8.14
C THR A 185 -0.89 -4.88 8.08
N THR A 186 -0.17 -4.11 7.25
CA THR A 186 1.28 -4.13 7.17
C THR A 186 1.86 -2.79 7.61
N SER A 187 3.00 -2.81 8.30
CA SER A 187 3.72 -1.60 8.73
C SER A 187 5.23 -1.82 8.71
N ASN A 188 5.98 -0.74 8.71
CA ASN A 188 7.44 -0.79 8.88
C ASN A 188 7.87 -0.79 10.36
N ALA A 189 6.95 -0.44 11.26
CA ALA A 189 7.20 -0.33 12.70
C ALA A 189 6.16 -1.11 13.52
N PRO A 190 6.53 -1.60 14.72
CA PRO A 190 5.56 -2.19 15.65
C PRO A 190 4.56 -1.14 16.15
N PRO A 191 3.36 -1.55 16.64
CA PRO A 191 2.34 -0.60 17.12
C PRO A 191 2.86 0.42 18.12
N LYS A 192 3.75 0.02 19.03
CA LYS A 192 4.37 0.89 20.05
C LYS A 192 5.21 2.04 19.47
N GLU A 193 5.66 1.93 18.23
CA GLU A 193 6.46 2.96 17.55
C GLU A 193 5.62 3.82 16.60
N LEU A 194 4.33 3.50 16.42
CA LEU A 194 3.45 4.37 15.66
C LEU A 194 3.36 5.75 16.32
N TYR A 195 3.37 6.77 15.47
CA TYR A 195 3.27 8.17 15.88
C TYR A 195 4.33 8.57 16.93
N LYS A 196 5.53 7.94 16.87
CA LYS A 196 6.65 8.22 17.77
C LYS A 196 7.14 9.65 17.55
N GLY A 197 7.20 10.43 18.67
CA GLY A 197 7.55 11.84 18.60
C GLY A 197 6.46 12.78 18.09
N GLY A 198 5.28 12.26 17.78
CA GLY A 198 4.13 13.06 17.34
C GLY A 198 3.57 13.95 18.44
N LEU A 199 2.95 15.07 18.04
CA LEU A 199 2.34 16.04 18.95
C LEU A 199 1.18 15.38 19.73
N ALA A 200 1.16 15.57 21.06
CA ALA A 200 0.15 15.01 21.97
C ALA A 200 0.02 13.46 21.82
N ARG A 201 1.12 12.74 21.62
CA ARG A 201 1.17 11.29 21.43
C ARG A 201 0.40 10.50 22.49
N HIS A 202 0.37 10.98 23.73
CA HIS A 202 -0.39 10.35 24.82
C HIS A 202 -1.89 10.15 24.49
N ARG A 203 -2.45 10.96 23.59
CA ARG A 203 -3.85 10.78 23.11
C ARG A 203 -3.98 9.64 22.10
N PHE A 204 -2.89 9.20 21.49
CA PHE A 204 -2.86 8.08 20.55
C PHE A 204 -2.50 6.76 21.25
N GLU A 205 -1.93 6.79 22.46
CA GLU A 205 -1.56 5.58 23.21
C GLU A 205 -2.73 4.60 23.40
N PRO A 206 -3.97 5.03 23.70
CA PRO A 206 -5.10 4.10 23.78
C PRO A 206 -5.35 3.35 22.45
N THR A 207 -5.05 3.96 21.31
CA THR A 207 -5.15 3.28 20.00
C THR A 207 -4.08 2.22 19.85
N ILE A 208 -2.85 2.49 20.32
CA ILE A 208 -1.76 1.50 20.33
C ILE A 208 -2.15 0.31 21.21
N ASP A 209 -2.72 0.55 22.38
CA ASP A 209 -3.19 -0.50 23.29
C ASP A 209 -4.34 -1.30 22.65
N LEU A 210 -5.26 -0.63 22.00
CA LEU A 210 -6.35 -1.27 21.25
C LEU A 210 -5.80 -2.16 20.12
N LEU A 211 -4.85 -1.69 19.32
CA LEU A 211 -4.22 -2.48 18.28
C LEU A 211 -3.49 -3.71 18.84
N ASN A 212 -2.78 -3.55 19.97
CA ASN A 212 -2.11 -4.68 20.63
C ASN A 212 -3.10 -5.70 21.20
N LYS A 213 -4.29 -5.27 21.61
CA LYS A 213 -5.35 -6.13 22.14
C LYS A 213 -6.08 -6.88 21.02
N GLU A 214 -6.49 -6.17 19.99
CA GLU A 214 -7.35 -6.71 18.91
C GLU A 214 -6.54 -7.43 17.80
N CYS A 215 -5.25 -7.11 17.63
CA CYS A 215 -4.41 -7.68 16.60
C CYS A 215 -3.37 -8.66 17.18
N GLU A 216 -3.20 -9.80 16.52
CA GLU A 216 -1.95 -10.55 16.64
C GLU A 216 -0.84 -9.77 15.92
N CYS A 217 0.22 -9.41 16.65
CA CYS A 217 1.34 -8.64 16.10
C CYS A 217 2.49 -9.59 15.74
N LEU A 218 2.83 -9.69 14.45
CA LEU A 218 3.91 -10.56 13.96
C LEU A 218 5.05 -9.72 13.36
N ASP A 219 6.24 -9.93 13.89
CA ASP A 219 7.48 -9.35 13.39
C ASP A 219 8.05 -10.23 12.27
N LEU A 220 8.25 -9.66 11.08
CA LEU A 220 8.94 -10.32 9.97
C LEU A 220 10.48 -10.28 10.11
N GLY A 221 10.97 -9.71 11.21
CA GLY A 221 12.36 -9.74 11.60
C GLY A 221 13.32 -9.01 10.66
N LEU A 222 14.56 -8.93 11.08
CA LEU A 222 15.68 -8.54 10.22
C LEU A 222 16.05 -9.72 9.30
N GLY A 223 16.45 -9.44 8.07
CA GLY A 223 16.89 -10.48 7.13
C GLY A 223 17.10 -9.91 5.72
N ILE A 224 17.10 -10.79 4.74
CA ILE A 224 17.39 -10.45 3.35
C ILE A 224 16.32 -9.46 2.81
N ASP A 225 16.78 -8.38 2.22
CA ASP A 225 15.92 -7.52 1.40
C ASP A 225 15.67 -8.21 0.05
N TYR A 226 14.48 -8.79 -0.10
CA TYR A 226 14.11 -9.56 -1.29
C TYR A 226 14.08 -8.74 -2.58
N ARG A 227 14.04 -7.41 -2.49
CA ARG A 227 14.15 -6.52 -3.65
C ARG A 227 15.52 -6.58 -4.30
N ARG A 228 16.56 -6.86 -3.52
CA ARG A 228 17.95 -6.98 -3.99
C ARG A 228 18.19 -8.26 -4.80
N LEU A 229 17.29 -9.24 -4.72
CA LEU A 229 17.42 -10.52 -5.43
C LEU A 229 16.84 -10.50 -6.85
N LYS A 230 16.04 -9.48 -7.18
CA LYS A 230 15.50 -9.35 -8.54
C LYS A 230 16.48 -8.54 -9.40
N ASN A 231 17.27 -9.22 -10.21
CA ASN A 231 17.99 -8.60 -11.33
C ASN A 231 16.96 -8.12 -12.36
N THR A 232 16.79 -6.83 -12.47
CA THR A 232 16.05 -6.21 -13.58
C THR A 232 17.07 -5.71 -14.60
N ASP A 233 16.94 -6.17 -15.84
CA ASP A 233 17.83 -5.79 -16.96
C ASP A 233 17.68 -4.31 -17.40
N LEU A 234 16.81 -3.54 -16.77
CA LEU A 234 16.60 -2.13 -17.06
C LEU A 234 17.27 -1.25 -16.00
N PRO A 235 18.12 -0.30 -16.39
CA PRO A 235 18.73 0.63 -15.45
C PRO A 235 17.70 1.69 -15.03
N PHE A 236 16.92 1.38 -13.98
CA PHE A 236 16.05 2.39 -13.33
C PHE A 236 16.87 3.48 -12.63
N TYR A 237 18.17 3.30 -12.54
CA TYR A 237 19.10 4.17 -11.87
C TYR A 237 20.33 4.42 -12.73
N LEU A 238 20.59 5.69 -13.05
CA LEU A 238 21.80 6.12 -13.73
C LEU A 238 22.70 6.88 -12.73
N LYS A 239 23.75 6.24 -12.27
CA LYS A 239 24.77 6.90 -11.46
C LYS A 239 25.51 7.91 -12.35
N GLN A 240 25.53 9.21 -11.96
CA GLN A 240 26.11 10.31 -12.75
C GLN A 240 25.50 10.50 -14.15
N GLY A 241 24.27 10.05 -14.36
CA GLY A 241 23.57 10.23 -15.63
C GLY A 241 23.20 11.68 -15.89
N THR A 242 23.33 12.10 -17.14
CA THR A 242 22.88 13.43 -17.59
C THR A 242 21.37 13.45 -17.84
N GLN A 243 20.75 14.63 -17.78
CA GLN A 243 19.36 14.83 -18.13
C GLN A 243 19.01 14.28 -19.52
N LYS A 244 19.94 14.42 -20.51
CA LYS A 244 19.76 13.89 -21.86
C LYS A 244 19.71 12.35 -21.89
N GLN A 245 20.56 11.70 -21.10
CA GLN A 245 20.56 10.23 -20.98
C GLN A 245 19.28 9.74 -20.33
N LEU A 246 18.83 10.39 -19.24
CA LEU A 246 17.58 10.07 -18.58
C LEU A 246 16.40 10.16 -19.54
N ARG A 247 16.31 11.27 -20.28
CA ARG A 247 15.27 11.47 -21.28
C ARG A 247 15.31 10.38 -22.37
N SER A 248 16.49 10.07 -22.88
CA SER A 248 16.66 9.02 -23.91
C SER A 248 16.20 7.63 -23.43
N VAL A 249 16.50 7.27 -22.16
CA VAL A 249 16.01 6.02 -21.55
C VAL A 249 14.49 6.03 -21.42
N ALA A 250 13.92 7.14 -20.95
CA ALA A 250 12.48 7.29 -20.82
C ALA A 250 11.77 7.22 -22.19
N GLU A 251 12.32 7.89 -23.22
CA GLU A 251 11.75 7.90 -24.56
C GLU A 251 11.78 6.53 -25.24
N LYS A 252 12.82 5.73 -25.01
CA LYS A 252 12.90 4.35 -25.51
C LYS A 252 11.79 3.46 -24.97
N GLN A 253 11.35 3.70 -23.73
CA GLN A 253 10.37 2.85 -23.07
C GLN A 253 8.94 3.39 -23.17
N PHE A 254 8.75 4.70 -23.14
CA PHE A 254 7.44 5.35 -23.03
C PHE A 254 7.07 6.23 -24.25
N GLY A 255 7.93 6.28 -25.27
CA GLY A 255 7.75 7.10 -26.45
C GLY A 255 8.30 8.52 -26.32
N GLU A 256 8.32 9.24 -27.44
CA GLU A 256 8.86 10.60 -27.53
C GLU A 256 8.23 11.54 -26.49
N THR A 257 9.07 12.42 -25.92
CA THR A 257 8.65 13.41 -24.93
C THR A 257 8.81 14.82 -25.48
N LEU A 258 7.89 15.70 -25.09
CA LEU A 258 7.97 17.12 -25.39
C LEU A 258 8.56 17.87 -24.20
N ARG A 259 9.34 18.92 -24.46
CA ARG A 259 9.75 19.86 -23.40
C ARG A 259 8.52 20.54 -22.84
N CYS A 260 8.43 20.61 -21.53
CA CYS A 260 7.32 21.23 -20.82
C CYS A 260 7.87 22.15 -19.74
N SER A 261 7.28 23.32 -19.59
CA SER A 261 7.72 24.29 -18.56
C SER A 261 7.08 24.04 -17.19
N SER A 262 5.89 23.48 -17.15
CA SER A 262 5.16 23.23 -15.91
C SER A 262 4.02 22.23 -16.09
N VAL A 263 3.64 21.60 -14.98
CA VAL A 263 2.42 20.78 -14.84
C VAL A 263 1.64 21.25 -13.63
N SER A 264 0.31 21.28 -13.73
CA SER A 264 -0.55 21.60 -12.59
C SER A 264 -0.84 20.33 -11.80
N VAL A 265 -0.59 20.38 -10.49
CA VAL A 265 -0.85 19.29 -9.53
C VAL A 265 -1.51 19.93 -8.31
N MET A 266 -2.69 19.48 -7.91
CA MET A 266 -3.45 20.05 -6.78
C MET A 266 -3.56 21.59 -6.85
N ASN A 267 -3.87 22.14 -8.04
CA ASN A 267 -3.92 23.57 -8.32
C ASN A 267 -2.60 24.34 -8.08
N ARG A 268 -1.46 23.63 -8.03
CA ARG A 268 -0.14 24.21 -7.91
C ARG A 268 0.70 23.88 -9.14
N SER A 269 1.46 24.86 -9.65
CA SER A 269 2.35 24.64 -10.77
C SER A 269 3.67 24.01 -10.31
N ILE A 270 4.07 22.92 -10.94
CA ILE A 270 5.36 22.26 -10.73
C ILE A 270 6.15 22.34 -12.04
N HIS A 271 7.38 22.83 -11.97
CA HIS A 271 8.26 22.86 -13.13
C HIS A 271 8.66 21.45 -13.53
N SER A 272 8.42 21.09 -14.80
CA SER A 272 8.82 19.81 -15.39
C SER A 272 9.81 20.02 -16.53
N LEU A 273 10.71 19.07 -16.70
CA LEU A 273 11.74 19.12 -17.74
C LEU A 273 11.18 18.74 -19.12
N TRP A 274 10.39 17.69 -19.14
CA TRP A 274 9.76 17.11 -20.33
C TRP A 274 8.66 16.13 -19.91
N ARG A 275 7.73 15.87 -20.82
CA ARG A 275 6.65 14.88 -20.58
C ARG A 275 6.03 14.39 -21.89
N ASN A 276 5.29 13.28 -21.78
CA ASN A 276 4.22 12.84 -22.69
C ASN A 276 3.02 12.37 -21.86
N ASN A 277 2.13 11.59 -22.45
CA ASN A 277 0.94 11.07 -21.74
C ASN A 277 1.28 9.96 -20.72
N ASN A 278 2.46 9.35 -20.82
CA ASN A 278 2.85 8.18 -20.02
C ASN A 278 3.96 8.50 -19.02
N VAL A 279 4.85 9.44 -19.34
CA VAL A 279 6.03 9.71 -18.51
C VAL A 279 6.26 11.21 -18.36
N ILE A 280 6.72 11.62 -17.17
CA ILE A 280 7.11 13.01 -16.86
C ILE A 280 8.46 13.03 -16.19
N GLY A 281 9.31 14.01 -16.56
CA GLY A 281 10.64 14.23 -16.01
C GLY A 281 10.73 15.50 -15.17
N PHE A 282 11.36 15.40 -14.01
CA PHE A 282 11.59 16.50 -13.07
C PHE A 282 13.07 16.64 -12.70
N GLU A 283 13.45 17.86 -12.34
CA GLU A 283 14.62 18.10 -11.52
C GLU A 283 14.29 17.81 -10.06
N PHE A 284 15.18 17.13 -9.34
CA PHE A 284 14.94 16.73 -7.93
C PHE A 284 14.54 17.93 -7.06
N MET A 285 15.31 19.03 -7.14
CA MET A 285 15.03 20.23 -6.35
C MET A 285 13.67 20.86 -6.69
N ALA A 286 13.23 20.84 -7.95
CA ALA A 286 11.93 21.36 -8.34
C ALA A 286 10.76 20.55 -7.78
N ARG A 287 10.98 19.25 -7.53
CA ARG A 287 9.98 18.35 -6.97
C ARG A 287 10.01 18.28 -5.45
N CYS A 288 11.21 18.30 -4.84
CA CYS A 288 11.41 18.02 -3.42
C CYS A 288 11.69 19.25 -2.55
N SER A 289 12.05 20.42 -3.13
CA SER A 289 12.39 21.65 -2.39
C SER A 289 11.21 22.61 -2.21
N GLY A 290 10.06 22.16 -1.79
CA GLY A 290 8.93 23.05 -1.53
C GLY A 290 7.90 22.39 -0.64
N PRO A 291 6.86 23.11 -0.17
CA PRO A 291 5.79 22.52 0.62
C PRO A 291 4.98 21.57 -0.27
N ARG A 292 5.53 20.40 -0.52
CA ARG A 292 4.88 19.32 -1.26
C ARG A 292 4.24 18.37 -0.27
N SER A 293 3.00 18.03 -0.55
CA SER A 293 2.28 17.02 0.21
C SER A 293 2.31 15.69 -0.53
N GLN A 294 2.10 14.65 0.20
CA GLN A 294 1.92 13.31 -0.32
C GLN A 294 0.80 13.24 -1.38
N ARG A 295 -0.23 14.09 -1.27
CA ARG A 295 -1.32 14.20 -2.26
C ARG A 295 -0.82 14.63 -3.64
N ASP A 296 0.21 15.49 -3.71
CA ASP A 296 0.81 15.90 -4.99
C ASP A 296 1.44 14.71 -5.72
N TYR A 297 2.13 13.84 -4.99
CA TYR A 297 2.74 12.63 -5.56
C TYR A 297 1.70 11.61 -5.99
N MET A 298 0.60 11.48 -5.24
CA MET A 298 -0.52 10.59 -5.62
C MET A 298 -1.18 11.06 -6.92
N GLU A 299 -1.39 12.37 -7.09
CA GLU A 299 -1.97 12.91 -8.31
C GLU A 299 -1.05 12.69 -9.51
N LEU A 300 0.25 12.92 -9.37
CA LEU A 300 1.23 12.61 -10.42
C LEU A 300 1.24 11.11 -10.77
N ALA A 301 1.22 10.23 -9.78
CA ALA A 301 1.17 8.80 -10.00
C ALA A 301 -0.15 8.32 -10.63
N ALA A 302 -1.24 9.06 -10.43
CA ALA A 302 -2.51 8.78 -11.10
C ALA A 302 -2.50 9.22 -12.58
N GLN A 303 -1.78 10.30 -12.91
CA GLN A 303 -1.73 10.85 -14.26
C GLN A 303 -0.69 10.18 -15.16
N TYR A 304 0.45 9.76 -14.60
CA TYR A 304 1.58 9.24 -15.39
C TYR A 304 1.92 7.80 -15.01
N SER A 305 2.28 7.00 -16.01
CA SER A 305 2.75 5.61 -15.82
C SER A 305 4.20 5.56 -15.31
N ALA A 306 4.97 6.62 -15.49
CA ALA A 306 6.34 6.73 -15.02
C ALA A 306 6.72 8.16 -14.65
N ILE A 307 7.57 8.29 -13.64
CA ILE A 307 8.15 9.57 -13.21
C ILE A 307 9.67 9.43 -13.23
N ALA A 308 10.34 10.32 -13.93
CA ALA A 308 11.80 10.37 -14.02
C ALA A 308 12.34 11.57 -13.23
N VAL A 309 13.34 11.35 -12.40
CA VAL A 309 13.92 12.41 -11.56
C VAL A 309 15.41 12.53 -11.84
N HIS A 310 15.84 13.74 -12.21
CA HIS A 310 17.25 14.08 -12.44
C HIS A 310 17.80 14.86 -11.24
N GLY A 311 19.13 14.79 -11.05
CA GLY A 311 19.83 15.66 -10.11
C GLY A 311 19.61 15.30 -8.63
N VAL A 312 19.28 14.06 -8.31
CA VAL A 312 19.19 13.62 -6.90
C VAL A 312 20.58 13.71 -6.28
N PRO A 313 20.78 14.55 -5.25
CA PRO A 313 22.07 14.67 -4.59
C PRO A 313 22.44 13.43 -3.79
N THR A 314 23.70 13.33 -3.38
CA THR A 314 24.10 12.32 -2.39
C THR A 314 23.52 12.67 -1.03
N PHE A 315 23.04 11.67 -0.30
CA PHE A 315 22.33 11.85 0.98
C PHE A 315 23.14 12.57 2.07
N SER A 316 24.47 12.60 1.94
CA SER A 316 25.37 13.29 2.88
C SER A 316 25.24 14.83 2.87
N TYR A 317 24.52 15.42 1.91
CA TYR A 317 24.40 16.87 1.75
C TYR A 317 23.02 17.44 2.03
N LEU A 318 22.08 16.61 2.52
CA LEU A 318 20.70 17.01 2.71
C LEU A 318 20.32 17.04 4.18
N PRO A 319 19.56 18.05 4.63
CA PRO A 319 18.99 18.04 5.97
C PRO A 319 18.08 16.82 6.16
N ASP A 320 18.24 16.11 7.27
CA ASP A 320 17.65 14.79 7.56
C ASP A 320 16.12 14.69 7.42
N LYS A 321 15.40 15.81 7.43
CA LYS A 321 13.93 15.80 7.50
C LYS A 321 13.23 15.86 6.15
N ASP A 322 13.78 16.52 5.15
CA ASP A 322 13.05 16.79 3.90
C ASP A 322 13.28 15.74 2.81
N LEU A 323 14.38 14.98 2.94
CA LEU A 323 14.77 14.01 1.94
C LEU A 323 14.20 12.63 2.16
N VAL A 324 14.20 12.17 3.39
CA VAL A 324 13.68 10.87 3.78
C VAL A 324 12.20 10.77 3.41
N HIS A 325 11.42 11.82 3.66
CA HIS A 325 10.01 11.87 3.30
C HIS A 325 9.75 11.81 1.79
N GLY A 326 10.42 12.61 1.00
CA GLY A 326 10.13 12.68 -0.46
C GLY A 326 10.61 11.46 -1.24
N VAL A 327 11.72 10.86 -0.85
CA VAL A 327 12.29 9.69 -1.55
C VAL A 327 11.72 8.39 -1.00
N GLU A 328 11.58 8.24 0.31
CA GLU A 328 10.93 7.07 0.92
C GLU A 328 9.47 6.98 0.57
N GLU A 329 8.72 8.08 0.57
CA GLU A 329 7.32 8.07 0.16
C GLU A 329 7.12 7.73 -1.31
N THR A 330 7.98 8.25 -2.19
CA THR A 330 7.95 7.86 -3.61
C THR A 330 8.35 6.41 -3.79
N TYR A 331 9.25 5.91 -2.95
CA TYR A 331 9.79 4.56 -2.97
C TYR A 331 8.86 3.53 -2.31
N GLN A 332 8.23 3.88 -1.20
CA GLN A 332 7.34 2.98 -0.45
C GLN A 332 6.00 2.77 -1.12
N ARG A 333 5.52 3.72 -1.93
CA ARG A 333 4.22 3.61 -2.60
C ARG A 333 4.16 2.68 -3.77
N GLU A 334 5.29 2.16 -4.18
CA GLU A 334 5.38 1.42 -5.44
C GLU A 334 5.84 0.01 -5.25
N HIS A 335 5.03 -0.72 -4.51
CA HIS A 335 5.18 -2.15 -4.29
C HIS A 335 5.21 -3.01 -5.53
N GLN A 336 5.24 -2.46 -6.72
CA GLN A 336 5.18 -3.29 -7.91
C GLN A 336 6.34 -3.14 -8.86
N THR A 337 7.27 -2.27 -8.60
CA THR A 337 8.44 -2.18 -9.46
C THR A 337 9.73 -2.16 -8.68
N ASN A 338 10.37 -3.24 -8.75
CA ASN A 338 11.80 -3.50 -8.74
C ASN A 338 12.75 -2.34 -8.39
N SER A 339 13.29 -2.44 -7.21
CA SER A 339 14.67 -2.16 -6.82
C SER A 339 15.26 -0.79 -7.07
N VAL A 340 15.38 -0.08 -6.01
CA VAL A 340 16.57 0.74 -5.81
C VAL A 340 17.48 0.01 -4.85
N SER A 341 18.57 -0.41 -5.29
CA SER A 341 19.65 -0.86 -4.44
C SER A 341 20.86 0.01 -4.64
N LYS A 342 21.53 0.19 -3.55
CA LYS A 342 22.86 0.68 -3.34
C LYS A 342 23.00 2.18 -3.11
N LEU A 343 22.80 2.50 -1.88
CA LEU A 343 23.72 3.29 -1.11
C LEU A 343 24.94 2.38 -0.84
N ASP A 344 25.94 2.45 -1.65
CA ASP A 344 27.29 2.02 -1.26
C ASP A 344 28.02 3.27 -0.82
N ASN A 345 28.67 3.12 0.35
CA ASN A 345 29.56 4.04 1.05
C ASN A 345 30.51 4.80 0.14
#